data_30d9060bd6e7c1eb1eb03ccea623e07c
#
_entry.id   30d9060bd6e7c1eb1eb03ccea623e07c
#
_cell.length_a   1.000
_cell.length_b   1.000
_cell.length_c   1.000
_cell.angle_alpha   90.00
_cell.angle_beta   90.00
_cell.angle_gamma   90.00
#
_symmetry.space_group_name_H-M   'P 1'
#
loop_
_entity.id
_entity.type
_entity.pdbx_description
1 polymer ?
#
loop_
_entity_poly.entity_id
_entity_poly.type
_entity_poly.pdbx_seq_one_letter_code
_entity_poly.pdbx_strand_id
1 'polypeptide(L)'
;MFLTSTKSIFEFRTRGGGCVKALHPFAKFGGKFRSFLDVHISKCRQTVKECRKEDDEDDTNSIRCVDGAGSRIHPLLHVVTTSHMTHRPIENYLNRHHNGLMSSTPNNKTCTDIRLSRGRSIGLRMIPTVHDLKFAWEERQQQRLDPQAQKVKDCANGALMDWAEQTGEGSDYADDRRPLQCLHPVGHYYEIPNLMLNGTLRDLLQERPQLEYLMLHNIDTVGANVDARILGTVIQHDSATLTFEVIPREIDDVGGGLGRVNNTVRMIEGLALPREDDEFVFSYYNSMTTWIHIDRLLAKYALTRNDLDDAKMVAASLQAFSHRLPTYVALKDVKKRWGRGHEDVFPTAQFEKLWSDMSTLEEMDCHYLVVPRVRGAQLKDPSQLDGWLRDGSKGYVESICDF
;
A
#
# COMPACT_ATOMS: atom_id res chain seq x y z
N MET A 1 -5.34 -2.77 14.63
CA MET A 1 -5.40 -3.63 13.42
C MET A 1 -4.27 -3.24 12.48
N PHE A 2 -3.65 -4.23 11.87
CA PHE A 2 -2.57 -4.06 10.91
C PHE A 2 -3.11 -4.33 9.50
N LEU A 3 -2.94 -3.39 8.58
CA LEU A 3 -3.46 -3.47 7.22
C LEU A 3 -2.34 -3.31 6.21
N THR A 4 -2.14 -4.33 5.36
CA THR A 4 -1.09 -4.33 4.35
C THR A 4 -1.67 -4.34 2.95
N SER A 5 -1.30 -3.36 2.13
CA SER A 5 -1.68 -3.30 0.72
C SER A 5 -0.74 -4.17 -0.14
N THR A 6 -1.31 -5.08 -0.94
CA THR A 6 -0.57 -6.03 -1.80
C THR A 6 -0.93 -5.92 -3.27
N LYS A 7 -1.43 -4.77 -3.72
CA LYS A 7 -1.95 -4.62 -5.10
C LYS A 7 -0.89 -4.68 -6.20
N SER A 8 0.39 -4.48 -5.88
CA SER A 8 1.43 -4.44 -6.91
C SER A 8 1.87 -5.83 -7.35
N ILE A 9 1.89 -6.03 -8.66
CA ILE A 9 2.57 -7.15 -9.31
C ILE A 9 3.96 -6.65 -9.69
N PHE A 10 5.00 -7.25 -9.12
CA PHE A 10 6.37 -7.00 -9.54
C PHE A 10 6.70 -7.93 -10.71
N GLU A 11 7.00 -7.37 -11.86
CA GLU A 11 7.62 -8.13 -12.91
C GLU A 11 9.12 -8.28 -12.63
N PHE A 12 9.46 -9.15 -11.70
CA PHE A 12 10.81 -9.68 -11.66
C PHE A 12 11.03 -10.54 -12.90
N ARG A 13 12.22 -10.45 -13.51
CA ARG A 13 12.68 -11.31 -14.61
C ARG A 13 12.74 -12.76 -14.15
N THR A 14 11.62 -13.41 -13.97
CA THR A 14 11.54 -14.85 -13.81
C THR A 14 11.13 -15.48 -15.13
N ARG A 15 11.86 -16.49 -15.54
CA ARG A 15 11.53 -17.30 -16.72
C ARG A 15 10.11 -17.85 -16.57
N GLY A 16 9.11 -17.10 -17.09
CA GLY A 16 7.82 -17.70 -17.38
C GLY A 16 6.58 -17.27 -16.60
N GLY A 17 6.55 -16.18 -15.81
CA GLY A 17 5.30 -15.74 -15.19
C GLY A 17 5.50 -14.54 -14.27
N GLY A 18 4.57 -13.58 -14.29
CA GLY A 18 4.54 -12.46 -13.34
C GLY A 18 4.47 -12.99 -11.90
N CYS A 19 5.37 -12.56 -11.03
CA CYS A 19 5.35 -12.91 -9.62
C CYS A 19 4.59 -11.85 -8.83
N VAL A 20 3.73 -12.28 -7.92
CA VAL A 20 3.08 -11.38 -6.96
C VAL A 20 4.15 -10.86 -6.00
N LYS A 21 4.35 -9.54 -5.94
CA LYS A 21 5.37 -8.89 -5.09
C LYS A 21 5.36 -9.40 -3.65
N ALA A 22 4.18 -9.52 -3.06
CA ALA A 22 4.00 -9.98 -1.69
C ALA A 22 4.63 -11.37 -1.41
N LEU A 23 4.70 -12.23 -2.43
CA LEU A 23 5.15 -13.62 -2.32
C LEU A 23 6.59 -13.81 -2.79
N HIS A 24 7.22 -12.76 -3.31
CA HIS A 24 8.59 -12.87 -3.80
C HIS A 24 9.58 -12.97 -2.64
N PRO A 25 10.42 -14.02 -2.58
CA PRO A 25 11.47 -14.12 -1.58
C PRO A 25 12.62 -13.18 -1.95
N PHE A 26 12.71 -12.07 -1.25
CA PHE A 26 13.60 -10.95 -1.59
C PHE A 26 14.90 -10.91 -0.80
N ALA A 27 14.91 -11.38 0.46
CA ALA A 27 16.10 -11.36 1.32
C ALA A 27 16.16 -12.56 2.26
N LYS A 28 17.35 -12.86 2.76
CA LYS A 28 17.55 -13.85 3.83
C LYS A 28 17.39 -13.21 5.18
N PHE A 29 16.39 -13.69 5.95
CA PHE A 29 16.17 -13.36 7.35
C PHE A 29 16.06 -14.66 8.16
N GLY A 30 16.71 -14.72 9.32
CA GLY A 30 16.78 -15.94 10.12
C GLY A 30 17.33 -17.15 9.34
N GLY A 31 18.30 -16.93 8.43
CA GLY A 31 18.95 -17.97 7.63
C GLY A 31 18.17 -18.47 6.42
N LYS A 32 16.93 -18.05 6.19
CA LYS A 32 16.07 -18.47 5.06
C LYS A 32 15.63 -17.29 4.22
N PHE A 33 15.45 -17.50 2.92
CA PHE A 33 14.80 -16.51 2.07
C PHE A 33 13.34 -16.34 2.46
N ARG A 34 12.92 -15.07 2.68
CA ARG A 34 11.58 -14.70 3.10
C ARG A 34 10.92 -13.80 2.07
N SER A 35 9.62 -13.98 1.90
CA SER A 35 8.79 -13.06 1.12
C SER A 35 8.42 -11.84 1.97
N PHE A 36 7.93 -10.79 1.33
CA PHE A 36 7.39 -9.63 2.04
C PHE A 36 6.28 -10.03 3.02
N LEU A 37 5.40 -10.94 2.60
CA LEU A 37 4.31 -11.41 3.43
C LEU A 37 4.81 -12.18 4.67
N ASP A 38 5.84 -13.04 4.51
CA ASP A 38 6.46 -13.75 5.64
C ASP A 38 7.01 -12.80 6.69
N VAL A 39 7.67 -11.71 6.24
CA VAL A 39 8.23 -10.70 7.15
C VAL A 39 7.11 -10.01 7.94
N HIS A 40 6.02 -9.59 7.28
CA HIS A 40 4.90 -8.95 7.97
C HIS A 40 4.20 -9.89 8.97
N ILE A 41 4.04 -11.16 8.63
CA ILE A 41 3.51 -12.18 9.55
C ILE A 41 4.45 -12.36 10.76
N SER A 42 5.75 -12.44 10.53
CA SER A 42 6.75 -12.59 11.58
C SER A 42 6.78 -11.39 12.53
N LYS A 43 6.56 -10.16 12.02
CA LYS A 43 6.40 -8.96 12.85
C LYS A 43 5.16 -9.04 13.75
N CYS A 44 4.03 -9.46 13.20
CA CYS A 44 2.82 -9.64 14.01
C CYS A 44 3.04 -10.63 15.16
N ARG A 45 3.79 -11.73 14.91
CA ARG A 45 4.16 -12.69 15.97
C ARG A 45 5.04 -12.05 17.04
N GLN A 46 6.05 -11.29 16.61
CA GLN A 46 6.96 -10.60 17.55
C GLN A 46 6.21 -9.60 18.44
N THR A 47 5.34 -8.76 17.84
CA THR A 47 4.53 -7.80 18.61
C THR A 47 3.69 -8.48 19.67
N VAL A 48 3.00 -9.59 19.34
CA VAL A 48 2.19 -10.32 20.36
C VAL A 48 3.07 -10.95 21.44
N LYS A 49 4.27 -11.42 21.08
CA LYS A 49 5.23 -12.00 22.03
C LYS A 49 5.77 -10.95 23.01
N GLU A 50 6.01 -9.73 22.54
CA GLU A 50 6.43 -8.59 23.36
C GLU A 50 5.32 -8.19 24.34
N CYS A 51 4.10 -8.00 23.87
CA CYS A 51 2.95 -7.70 24.75
C CYS A 51 2.77 -8.74 25.86
N ARG A 52 3.01 -10.03 25.57
CA ARG A 52 2.89 -11.09 26.60
C ARG A 52 3.99 -11.04 27.66
N LYS A 53 5.20 -10.62 27.32
CA LYS A 53 6.31 -10.52 28.30
C LYS A 53 6.10 -9.36 29.26
N GLU A 54 5.57 -8.23 28.76
CA GLU A 54 5.25 -7.08 29.62
C GLU A 54 4.16 -7.45 30.64
N ASP A 55 3.20 -8.31 30.28
CA ASP A 55 2.17 -8.79 31.19
C ASP A 55 2.73 -9.72 32.30
N ASP A 56 3.80 -10.49 32.03
CA ASP A 56 4.40 -11.43 32.97
C ASP A 56 5.39 -10.77 33.96
N GLU A 57 5.98 -9.61 33.63
CA GLU A 57 6.96 -8.90 34.46
C GLU A 57 6.33 -7.93 35.47
N ASP A 58 5.07 -7.53 35.30
CA ASP A 58 4.41 -6.50 36.14
C ASP A 58 3.30 -7.08 37.01
N ASP A 59 3.71 -7.93 38.00
CA ASP A 59 2.79 -8.64 38.90
C ASP A 59 2.10 -7.74 39.95
N THR A 60 2.28 -6.39 39.93
CA THR A 60 1.73 -5.49 40.94
C THR A 60 0.77 -4.43 40.45
N ASN A 61 0.68 -4.13 39.12
CA ASN A 61 -0.25 -3.13 38.56
C ASN A 61 -0.49 -3.27 37.06
N SER A 62 -0.53 -4.49 36.51
CA SER A 62 -0.72 -4.69 35.08
C SER A 62 -2.09 -4.20 34.65
N ILE A 63 -2.11 -3.23 33.73
CA ILE A 63 -3.22 -3.07 32.80
C ILE A 63 -3.21 -4.35 31.95
N ARG A 64 -3.83 -5.41 32.50
CA ARG A 64 -4.07 -6.64 31.76
C ARG A 64 -4.82 -6.21 30.49
N CYS A 65 -4.36 -6.61 29.30
CA CYS A 65 -5.17 -6.64 28.10
C CYS A 65 -6.33 -7.64 28.29
N VAL A 66 -7.17 -7.38 29.28
CA VAL A 66 -8.31 -8.19 29.67
C VAL A 66 -9.53 -7.45 29.13
N ASP A 67 -10.28 -8.11 28.28
CA ASP A 67 -11.69 -7.73 28.13
C ASP A 67 -12.36 -7.87 29.52
N GLY A 68 -13.44 -7.12 29.76
CA GLY A 68 -14.12 -7.08 31.07
C GLY A 68 -14.69 -8.43 31.54
N ALA A 69 -14.23 -9.56 30.99
CA ALA A 69 -14.61 -10.95 31.32
C ALA A 69 -13.43 -11.86 31.72
N GLY A 70 -12.24 -11.29 31.93
CA GLY A 70 -11.10 -12.03 32.52
C GLY A 70 -10.55 -13.15 31.66
N SER A 71 -9.62 -12.82 30.76
CA SER A 71 -8.78 -13.78 30.04
C SER A 71 -9.09 -14.07 28.58
N ARG A 72 -8.48 -13.30 27.69
CA ARG A 72 -7.86 -13.80 26.44
C ARG A 72 -7.19 -12.63 25.72
N ILE A 73 -5.86 -12.65 25.60
CA ILE A 73 -5.14 -11.81 24.66
C ILE A 73 -5.68 -12.12 23.26
N HIS A 74 -6.40 -11.18 22.66
CA HIS A 74 -6.86 -11.35 21.29
C HIS A 74 -5.64 -11.35 20.37
N PRO A 75 -5.57 -12.27 19.39
CA PRO A 75 -4.48 -12.28 18.41
C PRO A 75 -4.46 -10.96 17.66
N LEU A 76 -3.25 -10.47 17.31
CA LEU A 76 -3.13 -9.26 16.51
C LEU A 76 -3.80 -9.47 15.15
N LEU A 77 -4.80 -8.65 14.86
CA LEU A 77 -5.52 -8.71 13.59
C LEU A 77 -4.69 -8.11 12.46
N HIS A 78 -4.39 -8.91 11.46
CA HIS A 78 -3.68 -8.51 10.26
C HIS A 78 -4.57 -8.70 9.03
N VAL A 79 -5.00 -7.62 8.40
CA VAL A 79 -5.76 -7.65 7.17
C VAL A 79 -4.81 -7.41 5.99
N VAL A 80 -4.83 -8.31 5.02
CA VAL A 80 -4.07 -8.20 3.77
C VAL A 80 -5.03 -7.85 2.65
N THR A 81 -4.94 -6.62 2.12
CA THR A 81 -5.74 -6.21 0.96
C THR A 81 -5.13 -6.75 -0.32
N THR A 82 -5.97 -7.22 -1.20
CA THR A 82 -5.58 -7.90 -2.44
C THR A 82 -6.35 -7.35 -3.63
N SER A 83 -5.80 -7.51 -4.83
CA SER A 83 -6.48 -7.19 -6.09
C SER A 83 -7.12 -8.42 -6.70
N HIS A 84 -7.84 -8.22 -7.81
CA HIS A 84 -8.39 -9.30 -8.63
C HIS A 84 -7.31 -10.28 -9.14
N MET A 85 -6.05 -9.84 -9.27
CA MET A 85 -4.94 -10.68 -9.73
C MET A 85 -4.15 -11.31 -8.58
N THR A 86 -4.02 -10.63 -7.43
CA THR A 86 -3.16 -11.08 -6.33
C THR A 86 -3.86 -11.94 -5.29
N HIS A 87 -5.20 -11.92 -5.24
CA HIS A 87 -5.98 -12.59 -4.20
C HIS A 87 -5.72 -14.10 -4.14
N ARG A 88 -6.00 -14.83 -5.22
CA ARG A 88 -5.81 -16.30 -5.25
C ARG A 88 -4.37 -16.76 -5.00
N PRO A 89 -3.34 -16.16 -5.62
CA PRO A 89 -1.95 -16.50 -5.29
C PRO A 89 -1.62 -16.34 -3.81
N ILE A 90 -2.06 -15.25 -3.17
CA ILE A 90 -1.81 -14.98 -1.75
C ILE A 90 -2.58 -15.97 -0.86
N GLU A 91 -3.85 -16.21 -1.13
CA GLU A 91 -4.66 -17.20 -0.43
C GLU A 91 -4.04 -18.60 -0.48
N ASN A 92 -3.63 -19.05 -1.67
CA ASN A 92 -2.96 -20.33 -1.84
C ASN A 92 -1.63 -20.41 -1.09
N TYR A 93 -0.87 -19.32 -1.04
CA TYR A 93 0.38 -19.25 -0.31
C TYR A 93 0.15 -19.38 1.19
N LEU A 94 -0.78 -18.61 1.75
CA LEU A 94 -1.13 -18.65 3.16
C LEU A 94 -1.63 -20.03 3.58
N ASN A 95 -2.47 -20.66 2.78
CA ASN A 95 -2.98 -22.01 3.04
C ASN A 95 -1.86 -23.07 3.04
N ARG A 96 -0.82 -22.92 2.21
CA ARG A 96 0.29 -23.90 2.12
C ARG A 96 1.36 -23.69 3.19
N HIS A 97 1.70 -22.46 3.50
CA HIS A 97 2.87 -22.11 4.32
C HIS A 97 2.51 -21.64 5.73
N HIS A 98 1.27 -21.21 5.93
CA HIS A 98 0.78 -20.64 7.18
C HIS A 98 -0.55 -21.25 7.60
N ASN A 99 -0.69 -22.59 7.44
CA ASN A 99 -1.89 -23.33 7.85
C ASN A 99 -2.27 -23.00 9.29
N GLY A 100 -3.52 -22.59 9.51
CA GLY A 100 -4.08 -22.24 10.81
C GLY A 100 -4.08 -20.75 11.14
N LEU A 101 -3.40 -19.88 10.40
CA LEU A 101 -3.48 -18.42 10.61
C LEU A 101 -4.75 -17.80 10.03
N MET A 102 -5.37 -18.46 9.05
CA MET A 102 -6.62 -18.01 8.42
C MET A 102 -7.88 -18.63 9.03
N SER A 103 -7.75 -19.39 10.11
CA SER A 103 -8.88 -20.06 10.74
C SER A 103 -9.53 -19.15 11.79
N SER A 104 -10.78 -18.81 11.58
CA SER A 104 -11.63 -18.07 12.52
C SER A 104 -12.07 -18.88 13.75
N THR A 105 -11.48 -20.06 14.01
CA THR A 105 -11.84 -20.87 15.16
C THR A 105 -11.08 -20.45 16.43
N PRO A 106 -11.78 -20.24 17.57
CA PRO A 106 -11.21 -19.73 18.83
C PRO A 106 -10.13 -20.62 19.47
N ASN A 107 -9.93 -21.84 18.98
CA ASN A 107 -9.00 -22.80 19.55
C ASN A 107 -7.57 -22.73 18.99
N ASN A 108 -7.28 -21.76 18.12
CA ASN A 108 -5.97 -21.67 17.52
C ASN A 108 -5.00 -20.94 18.45
N LYS A 109 -3.96 -21.64 18.93
CA LYS A 109 -2.85 -21.08 19.73
C LYS A 109 -1.98 -20.07 18.97
N THR A 110 -2.42 -19.63 17.80
CA THR A 110 -1.68 -18.68 16.95
C THR A 110 -1.86 -17.26 17.44
N CYS A 111 -0.75 -16.54 17.50
CA CYS A 111 -0.70 -15.15 17.97
C CYS A 111 -1.21 -14.13 16.95
N THR A 112 -1.64 -14.55 15.77
CA THR A 112 -2.01 -13.66 14.65
C THR A 112 -3.28 -14.18 13.98
N ASP A 113 -4.22 -13.28 13.72
CA ASP A 113 -5.44 -13.51 12.93
C ASP A 113 -5.28 -12.82 11.58
N ILE A 114 -5.14 -13.59 10.50
CA ILE A 114 -4.94 -13.05 9.16
C ILE A 114 -6.24 -13.11 8.39
N ARG A 115 -6.67 -11.96 7.85
CA ARG A 115 -7.84 -11.84 6.99
C ARG A 115 -7.45 -11.32 5.63
N LEU A 116 -8.04 -11.88 4.57
CA LEU A 116 -7.88 -11.38 3.22
C LEU A 116 -9.06 -10.49 2.86
N SER A 117 -8.77 -9.28 2.37
CA SER A 117 -9.78 -8.38 1.84
C SER A 117 -9.54 -8.16 0.35
N ARG A 118 -10.47 -8.64 -0.49
CA ARG A 118 -10.39 -8.46 -1.93
C ARG A 118 -10.95 -7.11 -2.32
N GLY A 119 -10.12 -6.26 -2.93
CA GLY A 119 -10.56 -4.97 -3.47
C GLY A 119 -11.60 -5.13 -4.59
N ARG A 120 -12.64 -4.28 -4.53
CA ARG A 120 -13.73 -4.21 -5.51
C ARG A 120 -13.59 -3.04 -6.48
N SER A 121 -12.80 -2.02 -6.12
CA SER A 121 -12.59 -0.84 -6.95
C SER A 121 -11.61 -1.15 -8.06
N ILE A 122 -12.13 -1.32 -9.27
CA ILE A 122 -11.41 -1.75 -10.45
C ILE A 122 -11.78 -0.79 -11.60
N GLY A 123 -10.77 -0.31 -12.33
CA GLY A 123 -10.91 0.51 -13.53
C GLY A 123 -10.50 -0.25 -14.79
N LEU A 124 -10.92 0.27 -15.94
CA LEU A 124 -10.43 -0.15 -17.23
C LEU A 124 -9.13 0.62 -17.56
N ARG A 125 -8.17 -0.06 -18.16
CA ARG A 125 -7.02 0.60 -18.78
C ARG A 125 -7.45 1.21 -20.09
N MET A 126 -6.81 2.31 -20.46
CA MET A 126 -7.12 3.06 -21.66
C MET A 126 -5.90 3.14 -22.56
N ILE A 127 -6.11 3.30 -23.85
CA ILE A 127 -5.08 3.72 -24.78
C ILE A 127 -4.73 5.17 -24.43
N PRO A 128 -3.45 5.49 -24.12
CA PRO A 128 -3.09 6.85 -23.76
C PRO A 128 -3.29 7.80 -24.94
N THR A 129 -3.54 9.06 -24.65
CA THR A 129 -3.54 10.08 -25.68
C THR A 129 -2.10 10.38 -26.11
N VAL A 130 -1.93 10.87 -27.35
CA VAL A 130 -0.63 11.36 -27.84
C VAL A 130 -0.10 12.48 -26.93
N HIS A 131 -1.00 13.28 -26.34
CA HIS A 131 -0.64 14.31 -25.39
C HIS A 131 -0.02 13.72 -24.11
N ASP A 132 -0.65 12.68 -23.51
CA ASP A 132 -0.13 12.03 -22.30
C ASP A 132 1.24 11.38 -22.55
N LEU A 133 1.42 10.77 -23.72
CA LEU A 133 2.70 10.17 -24.12
C LEU A 133 3.80 11.22 -24.24
N LYS A 134 3.52 12.34 -24.93
CA LYS A 134 4.48 13.44 -25.08
C LYS A 134 4.85 14.03 -23.74
N PHE A 135 3.86 14.32 -22.89
CA PHE A 135 4.10 14.88 -21.56
C PHE A 135 5.03 13.97 -20.73
N ALA A 136 4.74 12.66 -20.65
CA ALA A 136 5.56 11.72 -19.90
C ALA A 136 6.98 11.54 -20.45
N TRP A 137 7.21 11.80 -21.73
CA TRP A 137 8.54 11.68 -22.33
C TRP A 137 9.34 12.98 -22.28
N GLU A 138 8.69 14.13 -22.31
CA GLU A 138 9.32 15.44 -22.13
C GLU A 138 9.97 15.56 -20.74
N GLU A 139 9.32 15.05 -19.70
CA GLU A 139 9.88 15.00 -18.35
C GLU A 139 11.15 14.13 -18.24
N ARG A 140 11.23 13.07 -19.05
CA ARG A 140 12.40 12.16 -19.05
C ARG A 140 13.56 12.61 -19.94
N GLN A 141 13.46 13.76 -20.62
CA GLN A 141 14.49 14.24 -21.58
C GLN A 141 15.78 14.77 -20.95
N GLN A 142 15.92 14.82 -19.66
CA GLN A 142 17.12 15.35 -18.99
C GLN A 142 18.40 14.51 -19.18
N GLN A 143 18.30 13.25 -19.68
CA GLN A 143 19.48 12.48 -20.04
C GLN A 143 19.94 12.83 -21.45
N ARG A 144 21.15 13.43 -21.55
CA ARG A 144 21.82 13.61 -22.84
C ARG A 144 22.23 12.25 -23.39
N LEU A 145 21.45 11.74 -24.34
CA LEU A 145 21.78 10.56 -25.11
C LEU A 145 22.76 10.94 -26.24
N ASP A 146 23.57 9.96 -26.69
CA ASP A 146 24.30 10.12 -27.94
C ASP A 146 23.29 10.20 -29.11
N PRO A 147 23.72 10.80 -30.30
CA PRO A 147 22.80 11.03 -31.41
C PRO A 147 22.13 9.75 -31.94
N GLN A 148 22.80 8.60 -31.87
CA GLN A 148 22.24 7.34 -32.35
C GLN A 148 21.19 6.79 -31.38
N ALA A 149 21.45 6.82 -30.07
CA ALA A 149 20.51 6.44 -29.03
C ALA A 149 19.29 7.38 -29.02
N GLN A 150 19.48 8.67 -29.24
CA GLN A 150 18.39 9.63 -29.37
C GLN A 150 17.50 9.30 -30.59
N LYS A 151 18.07 9.02 -31.75
CA LYS A 151 17.31 8.62 -32.93
C LYS A 151 16.47 7.37 -32.72
N VAL A 152 17.04 6.36 -32.06
CA VAL A 152 16.32 5.12 -31.73
C VAL A 152 15.14 5.40 -30.79
N LYS A 153 15.36 6.25 -29.78
CA LYS A 153 14.30 6.68 -28.85
C LYS A 153 13.19 7.42 -29.57
N ASP A 154 13.54 8.36 -30.44
CA ASP A 154 12.56 9.16 -31.19
C ASP A 154 11.73 8.28 -32.15
N CYS A 155 12.36 7.30 -32.81
CA CYS A 155 11.65 6.33 -33.66
C CYS A 155 10.69 5.46 -32.83
N ALA A 156 11.11 4.99 -31.63
CA ALA A 156 10.28 4.21 -30.76
C ALA A 156 9.09 5.00 -30.22
N ASN A 157 9.33 6.25 -29.82
CA ASN A 157 8.27 7.16 -29.39
C ASN A 157 7.28 7.46 -30.51
N GLY A 158 7.77 7.71 -31.73
CA GLY A 158 6.92 7.90 -32.91
C GLY A 158 6.02 6.69 -33.17
N ALA A 159 6.58 5.49 -33.15
CA ALA A 159 5.81 4.25 -33.32
C ALA A 159 4.73 4.05 -32.25
N LEU A 160 4.98 4.46 -31.00
CA LEU A 160 3.98 4.38 -29.93
C LEU A 160 2.88 5.45 -30.09
N MET A 161 3.21 6.63 -30.58
CA MET A 161 2.19 7.65 -30.90
C MET A 161 1.30 7.18 -32.04
N ASP A 162 1.90 6.70 -33.16
CA ASP A 162 1.16 6.13 -34.29
C ASP A 162 0.25 4.97 -33.84
N TRP A 163 0.74 4.11 -32.96
CA TRP A 163 -0.05 3.03 -32.38
C TRP A 163 -1.25 3.56 -31.58
N ALA A 164 -1.06 4.58 -30.74
CA ALA A 164 -2.15 5.16 -29.95
C ALA A 164 -3.22 5.78 -30.85
N GLU A 165 -2.83 6.58 -31.83
CA GLU A 165 -3.74 7.18 -32.81
C GLU A 165 -4.52 6.14 -33.62
N GLN A 166 -3.83 5.11 -34.14
CA GLN A 166 -4.45 4.06 -34.96
C GLN A 166 -5.36 3.14 -34.15
N THR A 167 -5.05 2.91 -32.88
CA THR A 167 -5.85 2.05 -32.00
C THR A 167 -7.04 2.80 -31.41
N GLY A 168 -7.02 4.13 -31.43
CA GLY A 168 -8.05 5.00 -30.87
C GLY A 168 -7.67 5.50 -29.50
N GLU A 169 -6.88 6.58 -29.45
CA GLU A 169 -6.48 7.25 -28.22
C GLU A 169 -7.69 7.59 -27.34
N GLY A 170 -7.54 7.41 -26.03
CA GLY A 170 -8.62 7.62 -25.08
C GLY A 170 -9.69 6.51 -25.02
N SER A 171 -9.59 5.48 -25.89
CA SER A 171 -10.48 4.33 -25.85
C SER A 171 -10.00 3.25 -24.86
N ASP A 172 -10.87 2.29 -24.54
CA ASP A 172 -10.55 1.17 -23.68
C ASP A 172 -9.44 0.29 -24.29
N TYR A 173 -8.42 -0.02 -23.46
CA TYR A 173 -7.40 -0.99 -23.84
C TYR A 173 -8.01 -2.40 -23.82
N ALA A 174 -7.98 -3.10 -24.95
CA ALA A 174 -8.51 -4.45 -25.11
C ALA A 174 -7.37 -5.46 -25.37
N ASP A 175 -7.41 -6.59 -24.69
CA ASP A 175 -6.56 -7.75 -24.95
C ASP A 175 -7.38 -9.05 -24.75
N ASP A 176 -7.90 -9.61 -25.85
CA ASP A 176 -8.74 -10.79 -25.84
C ASP A 176 -8.04 -12.04 -25.25
N ARG A 177 -6.71 -12.08 -25.34
CA ARG A 177 -5.90 -13.19 -24.81
C ARG A 177 -5.70 -13.08 -23.30
N ARG A 178 -5.78 -11.88 -22.76
CA ARG A 178 -5.50 -11.57 -21.35
C ARG A 178 -6.48 -10.53 -20.79
N PRO A 179 -7.76 -10.84 -20.73
CA PRO A 179 -8.79 -9.87 -20.35
C PRO A 179 -8.56 -9.25 -18.96
N LEU A 180 -7.90 -9.97 -18.04
CA LEU A 180 -7.57 -9.43 -16.73
C LEU A 180 -6.50 -8.32 -16.76
N GLN A 181 -5.69 -8.23 -17.82
CA GLN A 181 -4.73 -7.15 -18.01
C GLN A 181 -5.37 -5.86 -18.51
N CYS A 182 -6.60 -5.92 -19.00
CA CYS A 182 -7.40 -4.74 -19.34
C CYS A 182 -7.89 -3.98 -18.10
N LEU A 183 -7.77 -4.60 -16.92
CA LEU A 183 -8.24 -4.05 -15.66
C LEU A 183 -7.08 -3.61 -14.78
N HIS A 184 -7.32 -2.60 -13.94
CA HIS A 184 -6.36 -2.14 -12.94
C HIS A 184 -7.05 -1.77 -11.62
N PRO A 185 -6.35 -1.85 -10.46
CA PRO A 185 -6.80 -1.22 -9.23
C PRO A 185 -6.71 0.31 -9.36
N VAL A 186 -7.75 1.03 -8.93
CA VAL A 186 -7.88 2.49 -9.13
C VAL A 186 -7.18 3.34 -8.06
N GLY A 187 -6.01 2.91 -7.62
CA GLY A 187 -5.16 3.61 -6.66
C GLY A 187 -5.34 3.15 -5.21
N HIS A 188 -4.38 3.54 -4.36
CA HIS A 188 -4.34 3.07 -2.96
C HIS A 188 -5.30 3.83 -2.03
N TYR A 189 -5.94 4.92 -2.47
CA TYR A 189 -7.06 5.50 -1.73
C TYR A 189 -8.13 4.45 -1.39
N TYR A 190 -8.43 3.58 -2.34
CA TYR A 190 -9.51 2.59 -2.19
C TYR A 190 -9.19 1.40 -1.26
N GLU A 191 -8.04 1.37 -0.60
CA GLU A 191 -7.73 0.29 0.35
C GLU A 191 -8.75 0.23 1.49
N ILE A 192 -9.00 1.37 2.14
CA ILE A 192 -9.97 1.46 3.24
C ILE A 192 -11.43 1.41 2.72
N PRO A 193 -11.83 2.18 1.70
CA PRO A 193 -13.15 2.05 1.09
C PRO A 193 -13.52 0.62 0.68
N ASN A 194 -12.56 -0.16 0.16
CA ASN A 194 -12.82 -1.56 -0.19
C ASN A 194 -13.13 -2.45 1.02
N LEU A 195 -12.55 -2.19 2.21
CA LEU A 195 -12.91 -2.90 3.44
C LEU A 195 -14.37 -2.66 3.84
N MET A 196 -14.86 -1.45 3.59
CA MET A 196 -16.26 -1.10 3.84
C MET A 196 -17.18 -1.74 2.80
N LEU A 197 -16.85 -1.58 1.49
CA LEU A 197 -17.64 -2.06 0.37
C LEU A 197 -17.81 -3.58 0.33
N ASN A 198 -16.81 -4.34 0.77
CA ASN A 198 -16.86 -5.80 0.76
C ASN A 198 -17.34 -6.40 2.10
N GLY A 199 -17.64 -5.56 3.09
CA GLY A 199 -18.12 -5.95 4.40
C GLY A 199 -17.05 -6.37 5.40
N THR A 200 -15.77 -6.42 4.99
CA THR A 200 -14.67 -6.85 5.90
C THR A 200 -14.59 -5.97 7.15
N LEU A 201 -14.68 -4.63 7.01
CA LEU A 201 -14.61 -3.74 8.17
C LEU A 201 -15.82 -3.94 9.10
N ARG A 202 -17.04 -4.09 8.55
CA ARG A 202 -18.24 -4.40 9.31
C ARG A 202 -18.06 -5.64 10.17
N ASP A 203 -17.67 -6.75 9.53
CA ASP A 203 -17.52 -8.04 10.22
C ASP A 203 -16.47 -7.97 11.33
N LEU A 204 -15.37 -7.26 11.09
CA LEU A 204 -14.32 -7.06 12.08
C LEU A 204 -14.77 -6.20 13.27
N LEU A 205 -15.56 -5.15 13.04
CA LEU A 205 -16.08 -4.31 14.12
C LEU A 205 -17.19 -5.01 14.92
N GLN A 206 -17.95 -5.92 14.31
CA GLN A 206 -18.90 -6.80 15.03
C GLN A 206 -18.17 -7.83 15.89
N GLU A 207 -17.11 -8.46 15.37
CA GLU A 207 -16.29 -9.42 16.15
C GLU A 207 -15.46 -8.74 17.27
N ARG A 208 -15.04 -7.50 17.05
CA ARG A 208 -14.15 -6.73 17.94
C ARG A 208 -14.67 -5.28 18.10
N PRO A 209 -15.74 -5.07 18.89
CA PRO A 209 -16.36 -3.74 19.05
C PRO A 209 -15.42 -2.68 19.63
N GLN A 210 -14.41 -3.09 20.40
CA GLN A 210 -13.38 -2.21 20.98
C GLN A 210 -12.29 -1.78 19.98
N LEU A 211 -12.32 -2.24 18.73
CA LEU A 211 -11.33 -1.85 17.72
C LEU A 211 -11.53 -0.39 17.33
N GLU A 212 -10.55 0.47 17.65
CA GLU A 212 -10.60 1.92 17.41
C GLU A 212 -9.59 2.37 16.35
N TYR A 213 -8.41 1.74 16.31
CA TYR A 213 -7.33 2.15 15.43
C TYR A 213 -6.93 1.06 14.45
N LEU A 214 -6.59 1.47 13.24
CA LEU A 214 -5.91 0.63 12.27
C LEU A 214 -4.64 1.32 11.76
N MET A 215 -3.62 0.56 11.43
CA MET A 215 -2.40 1.02 10.79
C MET A 215 -2.36 0.50 9.36
N LEU A 216 -2.44 1.40 8.40
CA LEU A 216 -2.31 1.11 6.97
C LEU A 216 -0.86 1.30 6.53
N HIS A 217 -0.32 0.36 5.77
CA HIS A 217 0.98 0.51 5.11
C HIS A 217 1.08 -0.33 3.83
N ASN A 218 2.07 -0.05 3.00
CA ASN A 218 2.37 -0.85 1.82
C ASN A 218 3.16 -2.11 2.18
N ILE A 219 3.03 -3.16 1.33
CA ILE A 219 3.76 -4.43 1.51
C ILE A 219 5.27 -4.25 1.47
N ASP A 220 5.79 -3.25 0.77
CA ASP A 220 7.20 -2.95 0.62
C ASP A 220 7.77 -2.03 1.72
N THR A 221 6.92 -1.47 2.57
CA THR A 221 7.36 -0.76 3.78
C THR A 221 7.71 -1.78 4.87
N VAL A 222 8.82 -2.48 4.66
CA VAL A 222 9.18 -3.67 5.44
C VAL A 222 9.55 -3.34 6.89
N GLY A 223 9.97 -2.11 7.16
CA GLY A 223 10.26 -1.65 8.53
C GLY A 223 9.02 -1.28 9.36
N ALA A 224 7.86 -1.06 8.73
CA ALA A 224 6.64 -0.69 9.45
C ALA A 224 6.14 -1.84 10.36
N ASN A 225 5.85 -1.54 11.61
CA ASN A 225 5.30 -2.48 12.58
C ASN A 225 4.36 -1.77 13.55
N VAL A 226 3.54 -2.51 14.28
CA VAL A 226 2.77 -1.96 15.40
C VAL A 226 3.72 -1.78 16.58
N ASP A 227 4.02 -0.52 16.89
CA ASP A 227 4.85 -0.12 18.04
C ASP A 227 3.95 0.56 19.08
N ALA A 228 3.95 0.03 20.31
CA ALA A 228 3.08 0.52 21.38
C ALA A 228 3.36 1.98 21.75
N ARG A 229 4.62 2.45 21.67
CA ARG A 229 4.99 3.84 21.97
C ARG A 229 4.45 4.80 20.91
N ILE A 230 4.53 4.42 19.62
CA ILE A 230 3.96 5.20 18.52
C ILE A 230 2.45 5.23 18.66
N LEU A 231 1.80 4.08 18.91
CA LEU A 231 0.36 4.04 19.13
C LEU A 231 -0.04 4.91 20.32
N GLY A 232 0.71 4.86 21.44
CA GLY A 232 0.48 5.74 22.58
C GLY A 232 0.56 7.23 22.22
N THR A 233 1.54 7.63 21.39
CA THR A 233 1.64 9.00 20.88
C THR A 233 0.43 9.37 20.01
N VAL A 234 -0.02 8.45 19.13
CA VAL A 234 -1.21 8.66 18.28
C VAL A 234 -2.47 8.83 19.14
N ILE A 235 -2.63 8.03 20.18
CA ILE A 235 -3.77 8.12 21.11
C ILE A 235 -3.73 9.42 21.91
N GLN A 236 -2.55 9.88 22.36
CA GLN A 236 -2.41 11.15 23.09
C GLN A 236 -2.80 12.37 22.24
N HIS A 237 -2.62 12.30 20.92
CA HIS A 237 -3.07 13.31 19.98
C HIS A 237 -4.51 13.04 19.51
N ASP A 238 -5.41 12.95 20.46
CA ASP A 238 -6.79 12.46 20.32
C ASP A 238 -7.67 13.21 19.29
N SER A 239 -7.27 14.37 18.75
CA SER A 239 -8.02 15.08 17.71
C SER A 239 -7.86 14.52 16.29
N ALA A 240 -6.78 13.77 16.02
CA ALA A 240 -6.47 13.33 14.66
C ALA A 240 -7.39 12.23 14.14
N THR A 241 -7.87 12.39 12.92
CA THR A 241 -8.50 11.29 12.14
C THR A 241 -7.44 10.41 11.51
N LEU A 242 -6.36 11.02 10.98
CA LEU A 242 -5.23 10.38 10.32
C LEU A 242 -3.91 10.87 10.92
N THR A 243 -3.01 9.96 11.23
CA THR A 243 -1.61 10.29 11.56
C THR A 243 -0.70 9.61 10.56
N PHE A 244 -0.03 10.40 9.73
CA PHE A 244 0.93 9.92 8.73
C PHE A 244 2.32 9.79 9.34
N GLU A 245 2.97 8.65 9.18
CA GLU A 245 4.40 8.51 9.44
C GLU A 245 5.19 9.04 8.24
N VAL A 246 6.13 9.92 8.49
CA VAL A 246 7.05 10.46 7.49
C VAL A 246 8.49 10.21 7.90
N ILE A 247 9.38 10.05 6.94
CA ILE A 247 10.80 9.81 7.16
C ILE A 247 11.64 10.93 6.52
N PRO A 248 12.85 11.22 7.02
CA PRO A 248 13.77 12.10 6.33
C PRO A 248 14.00 11.63 4.89
N ARG A 249 13.89 12.55 3.93
CA ARG A 249 14.06 12.23 2.51
C ARG A 249 15.51 12.01 2.15
N GLU A 250 15.77 11.04 1.29
CA GLU A 250 17.05 10.81 0.62
C GLU A 250 16.90 11.01 -0.89
N ILE A 251 18.04 11.14 -1.58
CA ILE A 251 18.05 11.52 -3.01
C ILE A 251 17.45 10.48 -3.93
N ASP A 252 17.43 9.23 -3.53
CA ASP A 252 16.86 8.09 -4.29
C ASP A 252 15.38 7.80 -3.96
N ASP A 253 14.79 8.60 -3.05
CA ASP A 253 13.36 8.50 -2.77
C ASP A 253 12.55 9.14 -3.92
N VAL A 254 11.73 8.34 -4.58
CA VAL A 254 10.83 8.77 -5.65
C VAL A 254 9.39 8.74 -5.17
N GLY A 255 8.72 9.90 -5.21
CA GLY A 255 7.31 10.04 -4.81
C GLY A 255 7.06 11.23 -3.88
N GLY A 256 5.84 11.31 -3.37
CA GLY A 256 5.35 12.44 -2.59
C GLY A 256 6.04 12.64 -1.23
N GLY A 257 5.77 13.76 -0.64
CA GLY A 257 6.35 14.17 0.64
C GLY A 257 5.48 15.14 1.42
N LEU A 258 6.01 15.61 2.55
CA LEU A 258 5.34 16.58 3.40
C LEU A 258 5.70 17.99 2.95
N GLY A 259 4.70 18.77 2.59
CA GLY A 259 4.87 20.14 2.12
C GLY A 259 3.92 21.13 2.80
N ARG A 260 4.19 22.43 2.62
CA ARG A 260 3.32 23.50 3.09
C ARG A 260 2.68 24.22 1.90
N VAL A 261 1.36 24.16 1.81
CA VAL A 261 0.57 24.82 0.77
C VAL A 261 -0.44 25.74 1.44
N ASN A 262 -0.46 27.03 1.06
CA ASN A 262 -1.33 28.02 1.65
C ASN A 262 -1.29 28.03 3.19
N ASN A 263 -0.09 27.96 3.74
CA ASN A 263 0.19 27.94 5.19
C ASN A 263 -0.29 26.67 5.94
N THR A 264 -0.85 25.68 5.24
CA THR A 264 -1.27 24.39 5.81
C THR A 264 -0.26 23.29 5.44
N VAL A 265 0.16 22.52 6.44
CA VAL A 265 1.02 21.35 6.23
C VAL A 265 0.16 20.19 5.76
N ARG A 266 0.57 19.54 4.67
CA ARG A 266 -0.14 18.40 4.11
C ARG A 266 0.79 17.47 3.32
N MET A 267 0.35 16.24 3.10
CA MET A 267 1.01 15.35 2.17
C MET A 267 0.75 15.82 0.73
N ILE A 268 1.79 15.77 -0.09
CA ILE A 268 1.71 16.08 -1.53
C ILE A 268 2.19 14.84 -2.26
N GLU A 269 1.35 14.31 -3.12
CA GLU A 269 1.68 13.14 -3.93
C GLU A 269 2.61 13.51 -5.08
N GLY A 270 3.50 12.57 -5.49
CA GLY A 270 4.40 12.82 -6.61
C GLY A 270 3.64 13.17 -7.91
N LEU A 271 2.50 12.49 -8.15
CA LEU A 271 1.65 12.78 -9.33
C LEU A 271 0.94 14.14 -9.26
N ALA A 272 0.95 14.84 -8.14
CA ALA A 272 0.40 16.18 -7.99
C ALA A 272 1.43 17.28 -8.29
N LEU A 273 2.70 16.93 -8.46
CA LEU A 273 3.77 17.88 -8.72
C LEU A 273 3.81 18.24 -10.21
N PRO A 274 4.02 19.53 -10.54
CA PRO A 274 4.16 19.97 -11.94
C PRO A 274 5.37 19.35 -12.66
N ARG A 275 6.42 19.01 -11.91
CA ARG A 275 7.66 18.42 -12.42
C ARG A 275 8.18 17.37 -11.44
N GLU A 276 8.78 16.29 -11.94
CA GLU A 276 9.39 15.25 -11.08
C GLU A 276 10.45 15.83 -10.13
N ASP A 277 11.26 16.78 -10.61
CA ASP A 277 12.31 17.42 -9.80
C ASP A 277 11.78 18.22 -8.60
N ASP A 278 10.51 18.63 -8.64
CA ASP A 278 9.90 19.39 -7.54
C ASP A 278 9.76 18.53 -6.27
N GLU A 279 9.85 17.21 -6.36
CA GLU A 279 9.85 16.33 -5.20
C GLU A 279 11.09 16.51 -4.29
N PHE A 280 12.23 16.99 -4.83
CA PHE A 280 13.45 17.20 -4.07
C PHE A 280 13.40 18.41 -3.13
N VAL A 281 12.38 19.28 -3.24
CA VAL A 281 12.17 20.36 -2.27
C VAL A 281 11.62 19.88 -0.92
N PHE A 282 11.08 18.66 -0.85
CA PHE A 282 10.55 18.10 0.38
C PHE A 282 11.65 17.56 1.28
N SER A 283 11.64 17.98 2.55
CA SER A 283 12.55 17.44 3.57
C SER A 283 12.13 16.06 4.09
N TYR A 284 10.85 15.71 3.94
CA TYR A 284 10.29 14.47 4.44
C TYR A 284 9.57 13.72 3.32
N TYR A 285 9.81 12.39 3.30
CA TYR A 285 9.23 11.45 2.36
C TYR A 285 8.06 10.72 2.98
N ASN A 286 7.04 10.42 2.16
CA ASN A 286 5.88 9.66 2.57
C ASN A 286 6.22 8.17 2.74
N SER A 287 6.24 7.68 3.97
CA SER A 287 6.48 6.25 4.24
C SER A 287 5.32 5.34 3.83
N MET A 288 4.18 5.91 3.45
CA MET A 288 2.90 5.20 3.20
C MET A 288 2.38 4.45 4.43
N THR A 289 2.83 4.81 5.62
CA THR A 289 2.27 4.31 6.87
C THR A 289 1.34 5.35 7.46
N THR A 290 0.08 4.97 7.72
CA THR A 290 -0.93 5.86 8.28
C THR A 290 -1.67 5.17 9.42
N TRP A 291 -1.73 5.82 10.57
CA TRP A 291 -2.61 5.45 11.67
C TRP A 291 -3.95 6.12 11.49
N ILE A 292 -5.03 5.38 11.64
CA ILE A 292 -6.39 5.81 11.31
C ILE A 292 -7.29 5.54 12.50
N HIS A 293 -7.95 6.57 13.00
CA HIS A 293 -9.03 6.41 13.96
C HIS A 293 -10.33 6.06 13.22
N ILE A 294 -10.84 4.86 13.43
CA ILE A 294 -11.91 4.27 12.62
C ILE A 294 -13.19 5.11 12.69
N ASP A 295 -13.69 5.42 13.88
CA ASP A 295 -14.97 6.12 14.03
C ASP A 295 -14.93 7.54 13.48
N ARG A 296 -13.79 8.25 13.64
CA ARG A 296 -13.62 9.57 13.06
C ARG A 296 -13.57 9.51 11.53
N LEU A 297 -12.87 8.50 10.98
CA LEU A 297 -12.88 8.31 9.54
C LEU A 297 -14.28 7.99 9.00
N LEU A 298 -15.04 7.13 9.68
CA LEU A 298 -16.44 6.86 9.32
C LEU A 298 -17.27 8.14 9.33
N ALA A 299 -17.13 8.98 10.36
CA ALA A 299 -17.82 10.27 10.43
C ALA A 299 -17.47 11.20 9.27
N LYS A 300 -16.20 11.22 8.78
CA LYS A 300 -15.81 11.99 7.58
C LYS A 300 -16.50 11.49 6.31
N TYR A 301 -16.82 10.19 6.27
CA TYR A 301 -17.67 9.60 5.22
C TYR A 301 -19.16 9.75 5.48
N ALA A 302 -19.58 10.49 6.52
CA ALA A 302 -20.98 10.59 6.98
C ALA A 302 -21.59 9.22 7.28
N LEU A 303 -20.81 8.32 7.89
CA LEU A 303 -21.18 6.97 8.31
C LEU A 303 -20.89 6.76 9.79
N THR A 304 -21.62 5.82 10.38
CA THR A 304 -21.35 5.23 11.69
C THR A 304 -21.06 3.74 11.54
N ARG A 305 -20.66 3.06 12.62
CA ARG A 305 -20.47 1.59 12.61
C ARG A 305 -21.74 0.84 12.19
N ASN A 306 -22.90 1.32 12.60
CA ASN A 306 -24.17 0.68 12.28
C ASN A 306 -24.55 0.82 10.79
N ASP A 307 -24.13 1.90 10.14
CA ASP A 307 -24.42 2.13 8.72
C ASP A 307 -23.65 1.18 7.79
N LEU A 308 -22.62 0.51 8.32
CA LEU A 308 -21.83 -0.48 7.55
C LEU A 308 -22.67 -1.72 7.14
N ASP A 309 -23.83 -1.94 7.72
CA ASP A 309 -24.76 -2.99 7.32
C ASP A 309 -25.54 -2.63 6.04
N ASP A 310 -25.67 -1.34 5.72
CA ASP A 310 -26.32 -0.88 4.48
C ASP A 310 -25.29 -0.66 3.36
N ALA A 311 -25.10 -1.69 2.53
CA ALA A 311 -24.16 -1.64 1.41
C ALA A 311 -24.45 -0.52 0.40
N LYS A 312 -25.72 -0.07 0.25
CA LYS A 312 -26.07 1.01 -0.67
C LYS A 312 -25.69 2.37 -0.08
N MET A 313 -25.96 2.57 1.20
CA MET A 313 -25.56 3.78 1.93
C MET A 313 -24.03 3.91 1.90
N VAL A 314 -23.30 2.85 2.24
CA VAL A 314 -21.84 2.81 2.19
C VAL A 314 -21.32 3.18 0.79
N ALA A 315 -21.85 2.56 -0.26
CA ALA A 315 -21.42 2.83 -1.63
C ALA A 315 -21.67 4.29 -2.04
N ALA A 316 -22.85 4.82 -1.74
CA ALA A 316 -23.21 6.21 -2.06
C ALA A 316 -22.32 7.22 -1.32
N SER A 317 -22.09 7.00 -0.02
CA SER A 317 -21.23 7.85 0.80
C SER A 317 -19.78 7.86 0.30
N LEU A 318 -19.20 6.68 0.04
CA LEU A 318 -17.84 6.55 -0.47
C LEU A 318 -17.70 7.16 -1.87
N GLN A 319 -18.71 7.03 -2.73
CA GLN A 319 -18.72 7.66 -4.04
C GLN A 319 -18.71 9.18 -3.90
N ALA A 320 -19.63 9.75 -3.11
CA ALA A 320 -19.70 11.19 -2.89
C ALA A 320 -18.39 11.76 -2.35
N PHE A 321 -17.78 11.07 -1.38
CA PHE A 321 -16.50 11.49 -0.83
C PHE A 321 -15.36 11.39 -1.85
N SER A 322 -15.28 10.31 -2.62
CA SER A 322 -14.21 10.09 -3.60
C SER A 322 -14.20 11.15 -4.70
N HIS A 323 -15.34 11.73 -5.05
CA HIS A 323 -15.44 12.83 -6.03
C HIS A 323 -14.73 14.11 -5.59
N ARG A 324 -14.45 14.26 -4.30
CA ARG A 324 -13.77 15.44 -3.74
C ARG A 324 -12.24 15.33 -3.82
N LEU A 325 -11.73 14.14 -4.03
CA LEU A 325 -10.29 13.87 -4.15
C LEU A 325 -9.84 13.97 -5.61
N PRO A 326 -8.59 14.42 -5.85
CA PRO A 326 -8.00 14.42 -7.18
C PRO A 326 -8.03 13.03 -7.82
N THR A 327 -8.07 13.02 -9.14
CA THR A 327 -7.88 11.81 -9.95
C THR A 327 -6.69 12.04 -10.85
N TYR A 328 -5.73 11.14 -10.79
CA TYR A 328 -4.51 11.22 -11.59
C TYR A 328 -4.57 10.25 -12.76
N VAL A 329 -3.95 10.65 -13.87
CA VAL A 329 -3.67 9.76 -14.99
C VAL A 329 -2.25 9.22 -14.82
N ALA A 330 -2.12 7.91 -14.64
CA ALA A 330 -0.82 7.26 -14.53
C ALA A 330 -0.57 6.38 -15.77
N LEU A 331 0.59 6.55 -16.41
CA LEU A 331 1.01 5.65 -17.48
C LEU A 331 1.69 4.42 -16.90
N LYS A 332 1.24 3.25 -17.33
CA LYS A 332 1.79 1.95 -16.90
C LYS A 332 1.98 1.04 -18.10
N ASP A 333 3.11 0.37 -18.12
CA ASP A 333 3.45 -0.54 -19.20
C ASP A 333 2.66 -1.85 -19.10
N VAL A 334 2.09 -2.27 -20.22
CA VAL A 334 1.58 -3.64 -20.40
C VAL A 334 2.51 -4.38 -21.34
N LYS A 335 3.00 -5.53 -20.90
CA LYS A 335 3.96 -6.33 -21.65
C LYS A 335 3.26 -7.49 -22.35
N LYS A 336 3.45 -7.60 -23.65
CA LYS A 336 2.99 -8.73 -24.48
C LYS A 336 4.19 -9.57 -24.88
N ARG A 337 4.20 -10.85 -24.49
CA ARG A 337 5.24 -11.81 -24.88
C ARG A 337 4.78 -12.62 -26.10
N TRP A 338 5.59 -12.62 -27.13
CA TRP A 338 5.32 -13.30 -28.42
C TRP A 338 6.18 -14.56 -28.63
N GLY A 339 6.70 -15.18 -27.59
CA GLY A 339 7.55 -16.34 -27.68
C GLY A 339 8.91 -16.13 -26.99
N ARG A 340 9.94 -16.87 -27.39
CA ARG A 340 11.27 -16.81 -26.77
C ARG A 340 11.96 -15.48 -27.09
N GLY A 341 12.04 -14.60 -26.10
CA GLY A 341 12.82 -13.37 -26.18
C GLY A 341 12.13 -12.19 -26.88
N HIS A 342 10.91 -12.35 -27.36
CA HIS A 342 10.14 -11.26 -27.93
C HIS A 342 9.12 -10.73 -26.93
N GLU A 343 9.26 -9.47 -26.56
CA GLU A 343 8.37 -8.79 -25.64
C GLU A 343 8.09 -7.37 -26.16
N ASP A 344 6.82 -7.11 -26.44
CA ASP A 344 6.36 -5.76 -26.77
C ASP A 344 5.86 -5.08 -25.50
N VAL A 345 6.19 -3.81 -25.34
CA VAL A 345 5.78 -2.97 -24.22
C VAL A 345 4.89 -1.86 -24.73
N PHE A 346 3.65 -1.84 -24.25
CA PHE A 346 2.66 -0.83 -24.60
C PHE A 346 2.34 0.01 -23.37
N PRO A 347 2.51 1.33 -23.40
CA PRO A 347 2.03 2.19 -22.35
C PRO A 347 0.49 2.20 -22.35
N THR A 348 -0.11 2.12 -21.17
CA THR A 348 -1.56 2.26 -20.99
C THR A 348 -1.81 3.33 -19.95
N ALA A 349 -2.85 4.12 -20.13
CA ALA A 349 -3.32 5.08 -19.16
C ALA A 349 -4.26 4.40 -18.17
N GLN A 350 -4.17 4.77 -16.89
CA GLN A 350 -5.07 4.33 -15.84
C GLN A 350 -5.36 5.47 -14.87
N PHE A 351 -6.59 5.53 -14.38
CA PHE A 351 -6.98 6.52 -13.39
C PHE A 351 -6.69 6.03 -11.98
N GLU A 352 -6.02 6.86 -11.19
CA GLU A 352 -5.67 6.54 -9.80
C GLU A 352 -6.12 7.65 -8.85
N LYS A 353 -6.57 7.24 -7.64
CA LYS A 353 -6.76 8.12 -6.48
C LYS A 353 -5.82 7.66 -5.38
N LEU A 354 -5.21 8.63 -4.71
CA LEU A 354 -4.14 8.38 -3.76
C LEU A 354 -4.58 8.67 -2.32
N TRP A 355 -4.10 7.87 -1.36
CA TRP A 355 -4.54 7.96 0.03
C TRP A 355 -4.10 9.26 0.71
N SER A 356 -2.91 9.73 0.39
CA SER A 356 -2.35 10.92 1.04
C SER A 356 -3.12 12.19 0.70
N ASP A 357 -3.88 12.22 -0.42
CA ASP A 357 -4.74 13.33 -0.78
C ASP A 357 -5.88 13.56 0.23
N MET A 358 -6.17 12.60 1.11
CA MET A 358 -7.05 12.82 2.25
C MET A 358 -6.62 14.03 3.07
N SER A 359 -5.31 14.28 3.18
CA SER A 359 -4.76 15.43 3.91
C SER A 359 -4.98 16.78 3.23
N THR A 360 -5.49 16.80 2.00
CA THR A 360 -5.81 18.05 1.29
C THR A 360 -7.19 18.61 1.64
N LEU A 361 -8.04 17.80 2.26
CA LEU A 361 -9.38 18.18 2.66
C LEU A 361 -9.34 18.97 3.97
N GLU A 362 -9.94 20.16 4.00
CA GLU A 362 -9.89 21.08 5.15
C GLU A 362 -10.45 20.46 6.43
N GLU A 363 -11.49 19.64 6.31
CA GLU A 363 -12.14 18.99 7.45
C GLU A 363 -11.40 17.73 7.92
N MET A 364 -10.32 17.31 7.25
CA MET A 364 -9.57 16.12 7.64
C MET A 364 -8.48 16.49 8.66
N ASP A 365 -8.71 16.08 9.90
CA ASP A 365 -7.74 16.31 10.98
C ASP A 365 -6.55 15.36 10.80
N CYS A 366 -5.43 15.90 10.29
CA CYS A 366 -4.23 15.15 10.00
C CYS A 366 -3.06 15.56 10.90
N HIS A 367 -2.37 14.57 11.45
CA HIS A 367 -1.09 14.74 12.13
C HIS A 367 0.04 14.07 11.34
N TYR A 368 1.26 14.52 11.56
CA TYR A 368 2.45 14.03 10.87
C TYR A 368 3.52 13.69 11.89
N LEU A 369 3.90 12.43 11.93
CA LEU A 369 4.90 11.92 12.86
C LEU A 369 6.17 11.56 12.12
N VAL A 370 7.25 12.25 12.46
CA VAL A 370 8.59 11.93 11.94
C VAL A 370 9.10 10.68 12.66
N VAL A 371 9.40 9.64 11.88
CA VAL A 371 9.92 8.37 12.40
C VAL A 371 11.31 8.08 11.84
N PRO A 372 12.11 7.21 12.49
CA PRO A 372 13.39 6.78 11.96
C PRO A 372 13.25 6.17 10.55
N ARG A 373 14.21 6.47 9.67
CA ARG A 373 14.17 6.05 8.28
C ARG A 373 14.01 4.53 8.12
N VAL A 374 14.72 3.74 8.91
CA VAL A 374 14.62 2.26 8.89
C VAL A 374 13.21 1.72 9.10
N ARG A 375 12.33 2.50 9.75
CA ARG A 375 10.93 2.14 9.95
C ARG A 375 10.08 2.36 8.71
N GLY A 376 10.33 3.42 7.95
CA GLY A 376 9.47 3.87 6.87
C GLY A 376 10.05 3.72 5.47
N ALA A 377 11.30 3.27 5.33
CA ALA A 377 11.92 3.05 4.04
C ALA A 377 11.18 1.96 3.24
N GLN A 378 10.95 2.24 1.96
CA GLN A 378 10.25 1.35 1.04
C GLN A 378 11.25 0.60 0.16
N LEU A 379 11.08 -0.71 0.04
CA LEU A 379 11.86 -1.54 -0.87
C LEU A 379 11.13 -1.68 -2.21
N LYS A 380 11.23 -0.65 -3.05
CA LYS A 380 10.58 -0.61 -4.37
C LYS A 380 11.37 -1.33 -5.45
N ASP A 381 12.69 -1.27 -5.38
CA ASP A 381 13.61 -1.87 -6.34
C ASP A 381 14.60 -2.81 -5.63
N PRO A 382 14.98 -3.95 -6.25
CA PRO A 382 15.98 -4.87 -5.70
C PRO A 382 17.36 -4.25 -5.47
N SER A 383 17.73 -3.21 -6.22
CA SER A 383 19.00 -2.50 -6.04
C SER A 383 19.10 -1.83 -4.68
N GLN A 384 17.98 -1.40 -4.11
CA GLN A 384 17.90 -0.82 -2.75
C GLN A 384 18.29 -1.83 -1.67
N LEU A 385 18.19 -3.13 -1.94
CA LEU A 385 18.53 -4.18 -0.98
C LEU A 385 20.02 -4.16 -0.59
N ASP A 386 20.89 -3.74 -1.48
CA ASP A 386 22.32 -3.62 -1.19
C ASP A 386 22.59 -2.50 -0.15
N GLY A 387 21.87 -1.39 -0.23
CA GLY A 387 21.87 -0.34 0.81
C GLY A 387 21.37 -0.89 2.17
N TRP A 388 20.30 -1.64 2.18
CA TRP A 388 19.71 -2.24 3.39
C TRP A 388 20.66 -3.18 4.14
N LEU A 389 21.56 -3.83 3.43
CA LEU A 389 22.58 -4.69 4.04
C LEU A 389 23.68 -3.89 4.76
N ARG A 390 23.85 -2.61 4.43
CA ARG A 390 24.92 -1.75 4.94
C ARG A 390 24.44 -0.71 5.94
N ASP A 391 23.23 -0.17 5.79
CA ASP A 391 22.68 0.93 6.59
C ASP A 391 22.02 0.49 7.90
N GLY A 392 21.98 -0.83 8.18
CA GLY A 392 21.35 -1.41 9.36
C GLY A 392 19.88 -1.75 9.21
N SER A 393 19.23 -1.43 8.08
CA SER A 393 17.81 -1.72 7.83
C SER A 393 17.51 -3.21 7.95
N LYS A 394 18.39 -4.09 7.44
CA LYS A 394 18.23 -5.53 7.57
C LYS A 394 18.24 -5.96 9.05
N GLY A 395 19.21 -5.48 9.83
CA GLY A 395 19.30 -5.80 11.26
C GLY A 395 18.09 -5.31 12.04
N TYR A 396 17.58 -4.12 11.70
CA TYR A 396 16.35 -3.61 12.29
C TYR A 396 15.16 -4.52 11.97
N VAL A 397 14.97 -4.93 10.71
CA VAL A 397 13.87 -5.84 10.34
C VAL A 397 14.00 -7.19 11.06
N GLU A 398 15.21 -7.73 11.19
CA GLU A 398 15.43 -8.97 11.94
C GLU A 398 15.08 -8.80 13.42
N SER A 399 15.33 -7.65 14.05
CA SER A 399 15.05 -7.39 15.46
C SER A 399 13.56 -7.29 15.77
N ILE A 400 12.72 -6.89 14.80
CA ILE A 400 11.27 -6.74 14.97
C ILE A 400 10.47 -7.95 14.47
N CYS A 401 11.12 -9.06 14.15
CA CYS A 401 10.52 -10.27 13.59
C CYS A 401 10.78 -11.50 14.46
N ASP A 402 9.76 -12.36 14.60
CA ASP A 402 9.85 -13.71 15.15
C ASP A 402 9.69 -14.73 14.02
N PHE A 403 10.83 -15.15 13.41
CA PHE A 403 10.88 -15.98 12.19
C PHE A 403 10.72 -17.48 12.47
#